data_4bdb6ec642a6d54461f1da5480adf2de
#
_entry.id   4bdb6ec642a6d54461f1da5480adf2de
#
_cell.length_a   1.000
_cell.length_b   1.000
_cell.length_c   1.000
_cell.angle_alpha   90.00
_cell.angle_beta   90.00
_cell.angle_gamma   90.00
#
_symmetry.space_group_name_H-M   'P 1'
#
loop_
_entity.id
_entity.type
_entity.pdbx_description
1 polymer ?
#
loop_
_entity_poly.entity_id
_entity_poly.type
_entity_poly.pdbx_seq_one_letter_code
_entity_poly.pdbx_strand_id
1 'polypeptide(L)'
;LVARTDANAADLLTSDIDERDARFVTGERTSEGFYRVKPGIDQAISRGLSYAPYSDLLWCETGKPNLEEAKKFAESIKKDHPELMLAYNCSPSFNWKANLDDATIAKFQRELGAMGYKFQFITLAGIHSMWHGMFDLTKKYVKDGMTAYVELQEKEFADHDKGYTFSAHQKEVGTGYFDAVNN
;
A
#
# COMPACT_ATOMS: atom_id res chain seq x y z
N LEU A 1 -7.81 6.73 -13.99
CA LEU A 1 -7.28 5.37 -14.13
C LEU A 1 -5.97 5.23 -13.37
N VAL A 2 -5.86 4.21 -12.49
CA VAL A 2 -4.60 3.84 -11.83
C VAL A 2 -4.00 2.64 -12.57
N ALA A 3 -2.83 2.82 -13.18
CA ALA A 3 -2.10 1.72 -13.79
C ALA A 3 -1.09 1.14 -12.78
N ARG A 4 -1.03 -0.18 -12.68
CA ARG A 4 -0.12 -0.89 -11.78
C ARG A 4 0.83 -1.79 -12.55
N THR A 5 2.09 -1.84 -12.15
CA THR A 5 3.05 -2.84 -12.58
C THR A 5 3.62 -3.59 -11.39
N ASP A 6 3.74 -4.91 -11.50
CA ASP A 6 4.41 -5.81 -10.55
C ASP A 6 5.77 -6.31 -11.07
N ALA A 7 6.24 -5.74 -12.18
CA ALA A 7 7.44 -6.21 -12.88
C ALA A 7 8.74 -6.09 -12.05
N ASN A 8 8.73 -5.30 -10.96
CA ASN A 8 9.88 -5.23 -10.06
C ASN A 8 10.20 -6.57 -9.37
N ALA A 9 9.18 -7.40 -9.14
CA ALA A 9 9.33 -8.70 -8.46
C ALA A 9 8.91 -9.90 -9.34
N ALA A 10 8.33 -9.65 -10.52
CA ALA A 10 7.86 -10.71 -11.40
C ALA A 10 9.01 -11.31 -12.21
N ASP A 11 9.21 -12.61 -12.08
CA ASP A 11 10.26 -13.39 -12.76
C ASP A 11 9.72 -14.31 -13.87
N LEU A 12 8.39 -14.31 -14.10
CA LEU A 12 7.72 -15.11 -15.10
C LEU A 12 6.76 -14.30 -15.95
N LEU A 13 6.66 -14.64 -17.25
CA LEU A 13 5.64 -14.17 -18.19
C LEU A 13 4.87 -15.35 -18.78
N THR A 14 3.58 -15.17 -19.04
CA THR A 14 2.74 -16.14 -19.73
C THR A 14 2.97 -16.15 -21.24
N SER A 15 3.44 -15.04 -21.81
CA SER A 15 3.67 -14.84 -23.24
C SER A 15 4.85 -13.90 -23.48
N ASP A 16 5.56 -14.10 -24.58
CA ASP A 16 6.69 -13.29 -25.04
C ASP A 16 6.35 -12.44 -26.27
N ILE A 17 5.06 -12.27 -26.58
CA ILE A 17 4.61 -11.54 -27.76
C ILE A 17 4.77 -10.02 -27.66
N ASP A 18 4.93 -9.47 -26.45
CA ASP A 18 5.13 -8.04 -26.26
C ASP A 18 6.62 -7.70 -26.43
N GLU A 19 6.93 -6.98 -27.51
CA GLU A 19 8.29 -6.59 -27.85
C GLU A 19 8.96 -5.74 -26.75
N ARG A 20 8.19 -5.05 -25.91
CA ARG A 20 8.71 -4.24 -24.81
C ARG A 20 9.31 -5.10 -23.70
N ASP A 21 8.89 -6.35 -23.58
CA ASP A 21 9.42 -7.31 -22.62
C ASP A 21 10.61 -8.10 -23.16
N ALA A 22 10.82 -8.11 -24.48
CA ALA A 22 11.82 -8.96 -25.15
C ALA A 22 13.24 -8.86 -24.52
N ARG A 23 13.65 -7.64 -24.15
CA ARG A 23 14.98 -7.40 -23.53
C ARG A 23 15.13 -7.98 -22.11
N PHE A 24 14.03 -8.34 -21.47
CA PHE A 24 14.02 -8.94 -20.12
C PHE A 24 13.85 -10.44 -20.14
N VAL A 25 13.39 -11.03 -21.24
CA VAL A 25 13.25 -12.48 -21.41
C VAL A 25 14.63 -13.13 -21.43
N THR A 26 14.82 -14.16 -20.61
CA THR A 26 16.13 -14.86 -20.48
C THR A 26 16.35 -15.92 -21.55
N GLY A 27 15.30 -16.34 -22.28
CA GLY A 27 15.31 -17.48 -23.20
C GLY A 27 14.98 -18.82 -22.53
N GLU A 28 14.93 -18.85 -21.19
CA GLU A 28 14.55 -20.06 -20.45
C GLU A 28 13.03 -20.13 -20.25
N ARG A 29 12.53 -21.36 -20.09
CA ARG A 29 11.10 -21.64 -19.79
C ARG A 29 10.98 -22.57 -18.60
N THR A 30 9.87 -22.45 -17.87
CA THR A 30 9.51 -23.41 -16.82
C THR A 30 8.92 -24.69 -17.45
N SER A 31 8.78 -25.76 -16.66
CA SER A 31 8.10 -27.01 -17.07
C SER A 31 6.63 -26.76 -17.48
N GLU A 32 5.97 -25.76 -16.89
CA GLU A 32 4.61 -25.35 -17.21
C GLU A 32 4.53 -24.47 -18.47
N GLY A 33 5.69 -24.07 -19.02
CA GLY A 33 5.77 -23.29 -20.26
C GLY A 33 5.82 -21.78 -20.10
N PHE A 34 5.95 -21.25 -18.88
CA PHE A 34 6.17 -19.81 -18.65
C PHE A 34 7.56 -19.37 -19.09
N TYR A 35 7.66 -18.15 -19.59
CA TYR A 35 8.94 -17.53 -19.94
C TYR A 35 9.57 -16.90 -18.70
N ARG A 36 10.86 -17.20 -18.47
CA ARG A 36 11.61 -16.53 -17.41
C ARG A 36 12.06 -15.15 -17.85
N VAL A 37 11.92 -14.19 -16.95
CA VAL A 37 12.36 -12.81 -17.15
C VAL A 37 13.27 -12.36 -16.02
N LYS A 38 14.05 -11.31 -16.27
CA LYS A 38 14.85 -10.64 -15.26
C LYS A 38 13.95 -9.64 -14.51
N PRO A 39 13.57 -9.90 -13.26
CA PRO A 39 12.81 -8.93 -12.47
C PRO A 39 13.67 -7.71 -12.16
N GLY A 40 13.03 -6.65 -11.68
CA GLY A 40 13.71 -5.50 -11.16
C GLY A 40 13.17 -4.18 -11.66
N ILE A 41 13.75 -3.11 -11.11
CA ILE A 41 13.27 -1.74 -11.33
C ILE A 41 13.32 -1.32 -12.80
N ASP A 42 14.25 -1.84 -13.59
CA ASP A 42 14.37 -1.48 -15.02
C ASP A 42 13.20 -2.06 -15.83
N GLN A 43 12.74 -3.27 -15.50
CA GLN A 43 11.54 -3.85 -16.10
C GLN A 43 10.29 -3.07 -15.67
N ALA A 44 10.19 -2.72 -14.39
CA ALA A 44 9.09 -1.90 -13.87
C ALA A 44 9.03 -0.52 -14.54
N ILE A 45 10.18 0.12 -14.76
CA ILE A 45 10.27 1.40 -15.49
C ILE A 45 9.79 1.24 -16.93
N SER A 46 10.22 0.19 -17.62
CA SER A 46 9.79 -0.10 -18.99
C SER A 46 8.28 -0.23 -19.11
N ARG A 47 7.68 -0.99 -18.18
CA ARG A 47 6.22 -1.13 -18.09
C ARG A 47 5.55 0.18 -17.72
N GLY A 48 6.08 0.89 -16.74
CA GLY A 48 5.57 2.18 -16.29
C GLY A 48 5.51 3.22 -17.42
N LEU A 49 6.57 3.36 -18.20
CA LEU A 49 6.61 4.25 -19.36
C LEU A 49 5.57 3.86 -20.43
N SER A 50 5.32 2.56 -20.60
CA SER A 50 4.31 2.08 -21.54
C SER A 50 2.88 2.39 -21.09
N TYR A 51 2.64 2.44 -19.77
CA TYR A 51 1.32 2.72 -19.18
C TYR A 51 1.05 4.21 -18.98
N ALA A 52 2.10 5.01 -18.83
CA ALA A 52 2.03 6.43 -18.50
C ALA A 52 1.08 7.23 -19.41
N PRO A 53 1.07 7.08 -20.75
CA PRO A 53 0.17 7.83 -21.62
C PRO A 53 -1.33 7.55 -21.41
N TYR A 54 -1.66 6.47 -20.73
CA TYR A 54 -3.04 5.96 -20.54
C TYR A 54 -3.51 6.01 -19.09
N SER A 55 -2.72 6.59 -18.18
CA SER A 55 -3.01 6.58 -16.75
C SER A 55 -3.01 7.97 -16.14
N ASP A 56 -3.90 8.20 -15.19
CA ASP A 56 -3.94 9.40 -14.34
C ASP A 56 -2.98 9.27 -13.17
N LEU A 57 -2.71 8.03 -12.75
CA LEU A 57 -1.87 7.69 -11.61
C LEU A 57 -1.11 6.39 -11.92
N LEU A 58 0.18 6.36 -11.69
CA LEU A 58 1.02 5.19 -11.93
C LEU A 58 1.56 4.61 -10.62
N TRP A 59 1.41 3.29 -10.48
CA TRP A 59 1.83 2.53 -9.31
C TRP A 59 2.79 1.40 -9.69
N CYS A 60 4.00 1.44 -9.13
CA CYS A 60 4.94 0.31 -9.14
C CYS A 60 4.85 -0.42 -7.80
N GLU A 61 4.42 -1.68 -7.82
CA GLU A 61 4.46 -2.53 -6.63
C GLU A 61 5.89 -2.92 -6.30
N THR A 62 6.22 -2.91 -5.01
CA THR A 62 7.55 -3.25 -4.50
C THR A 62 7.46 -4.32 -3.41
N GLY A 63 8.52 -5.09 -3.23
CA GLY A 63 8.59 -6.14 -2.19
C GLY A 63 9.22 -5.67 -0.88
N LYS A 64 9.87 -4.50 -0.87
CA LYS A 64 10.55 -3.91 0.29
C LYS A 64 10.46 -2.39 0.24
N PRO A 65 10.52 -1.70 1.39
CA PRO A 65 10.59 -0.25 1.42
C PRO A 65 12.01 0.19 1.01
N ASN A 66 12.13 0.86 -0.14
CA ASN A 66 13.41 1.30 -0.69
C ASN A 66 13.25 2.67 -1.37
N LEU A 67 13.81 3.73 -0.75
CA LEU A 67 13.75 5.09 -1.29
C LEU A 67 14.58 5.28 -2.56
N GLU A 68 15.70 4.57 -2.72
CA GLU A 68 16.54 4.68 -3.91
C GLU A 68 15.84 4.07 -5.14
N GLU A 69 15.20 2.91 -4.99
CA GLU A 69 14.37 2.34 -6.05
C GLU A 69 13.17 3.24 -6.39
N ALA A 70 12.50 3.77 -5.38
CA ALA A 70 11.40 4.71 -5.56
C ALA A 70 11.85 5.96 -6.33
N LYS A 71 13.01 6.50 -5.97
CA LYS A 71 13.63 7.65 -6.64
C LYS A 71 13.94 7.33 -8.10
N LYS A 72 14.62 6.21 -8.36
CA LYS A 72 14.98 5.77 -9.71
C LYS A 72 13.73 5.63 -10.60
N PHE A 73 12.67 5.01 -10.07
CA PHE A 73 11.41 4.88 -10.79
C PHE A 73 10.79 6.25 -11.08
N ALA A 74 10.65 7.11 -10.06
CA ALA A 74 10.06 8.42 -10.19
C ALA A 74 10.81 9.30 -11.21
N GLU A 75 12.12 9.39 -11.11
CA GLU A 75 12.96 10.17 -12.03
C GLU A 75 12.82 9.69 -13.48
N SER A 76 12.80 8.36 -13.68
CA SER A 76 12.65 7.78 -15.02
C SER A 76 11.29 8.08 -15.65
N ILE A 77 10.21 7.97 -14.87
CA ILE A 77 8.86 8.28 -15.35
C ILE A 77 8.69 9.78 -15.58
N LYS A 78 9.12 10.60 -14.63
CA LYS A 78 8.94 12.05 -14.65
C LYS A 78 9.75 12.75 -15.74
N LYS A 79 10.78 12.13 -16.26
CA LYS A 79 11.57 12.64 -17.39
C LYS A 79 10.70 12.83 -18.64
N ASP A 80 9.84 11.88 -18.94
CA ASP A 80 8.99 11.88 -20.13
C ASP A 80 7.53 12.28 -19.82
N HIS A 81 7.10 12.10 -18.57
CA HIS A 81 5.75 12.41 -18.07
C HIS A 81 5.80 13.21 -16.77
N PRO A 82 6.24 14.50 -16.79
CA PRO A 82 6.51 15.28 -15.58
C PRO A 82 5.27 15.48 -14.68
N GLU A 83 4.08 15.58 -15.26
CA GLU A 83 2.83 15.82 -14.53
C GLU A 83 2.16 14.54 -14.00
N LEU A 84 2.60 13.35 -14.46
CA LEU A 84 1.97 12.10 -14.04
C LEU A 84 2.19 11.87 -12.54
N MET A 85 1.11 11.70 -11.80
CA MET A 85 1.17 11.39 -10.38
C MET A 85 1.59 9.93 -10.15
N LEU A 86 2.31 9.69 -9.05
CA LEU A 86 2.75 8.36 -8.65
C LEU A 86 2.06 7.92 -7.36
N ALA A 87 1.80 6.61 -7.26
CA ALA A 87 1.29 5.96 -6.06
C ALA A 87 2.33 5.03 -5.44
N TYR A 88 2.30 4.89 -4.11
CA TYR A 88 3.17 3.99 -3.37
C TYR A 88 2.39 3.23 -2.31
N ASN A 89 2.54 1.91 -2.31
CA ASN A 89 2.02 1.04 -1.25
C ASN A 89 3.03 0.94 -0.11
N CYS A 90 2.75 1.60 1.00
CA CYS A 90 3.46 1.41 2.26
C CYS A 90 2.98 0.11 2.92
N SER A 91 3.25 -1.02 2.29
CA SER A 91 2.66 -2.31 2.63
C SER A 91 2.92 -2.74 4.08
N PRO A 92 1.91 -3.26 4.78
CA PRO A 92 2.09 -3.91 6.08
C PRO A 92 2.87 -5.23 5.97
N SER A 93 2.99 -5.81 4.76
CA SER A 93 3.83 -6.99 4.49
C SER A 93 5.32 -6.68 4.58
N PHE A 94 5.71 -5.40 4.48
CA PHE A 94 7.09 -5.01 4.67
C PHE A 94 7.44 -5.10 6.15
N ASN A 95 8.51 -5.78 6.48
CA ASN A 95 9.07 -5.67 7.82
C ASN A 95 9.90 -4.38 7.90
N TRP A 96 9.20 -3.24 8.10
CA TRP A 96 9.79 -1.91 8.08
C TRP A 96 11.02 -1.79 8.98
N LYS A 97 10.88 -2.24 10.23
CA LYS A 97 11.94 -2.15 11.24
C LYS A 97 13.15 -3.04 10.94
N ALA A 98 12.97 -4.15 10.24
CA ALA A 98 14.06 -5.01 9.82
C ALA A 98 14.82 -4.48 8.59
N ASN A 99 14.18 -3.61 7.80
CA ASN A 99 14.75 -3.08 6.56
C ASN A 99 15.31 -1.66 6.70
N LEU A 100 14.78 -0.85 7.63
CA LEU A 100 15.10 0.57 7.76
C LEU A 100 15.29 0.98 9.22
N ASP A 101 16.15 1.98 9.44
CA ASP A 101 16.27 2.65 10.73
C ASP A 101 15.10 3.60 11.01
N ASP A 102 14.94 4.01 12.27
CA ASP A 102 13.83 4.85 12.70
C ASP A 102 13.83 6.23 12.03
N ALA A 103 14.98 6.80 11.78
CA ALA A 103 15.10 8.10 11.13
C ALA A 103 14.63 8.04 9.67
N THR A 104 14.97 6.97 8.97
CA THR A 104 14.52 6.73 7.60
C THR A 104 13.02 6.43 7.55
N ILE A 105 12.50 5.61 8.47
CA ILE A 105 11.05 5.34 8.57
C ILE A 105 10.28 6.64 8.80
N ALA A 106 10.75 7.49 9.73
CA ALA A 106 10.06 8.73 10.09
C ALA A 106 9.94 9.74 8.94
N LYS A 107 10.86 9.75 7.99
CA LYS A 107 10.85 10.65 6.83
C LYS A 107 10.32 10.03 5.55
N PHE A 108 10.13 8.71 5.50
CA PHE A 108 9.90 7.92 4.30
C PHE A 108 8.78 8.48 3.41
N GLN A 109 7.61 8.76 3.98
CA GLN A 109 6.46 9.26 3.24
C GLN A 109 6.68 10.69 2.70
N ARG A 110 7.42 11.54 3.43
CA ARG A 110 7.75 12.90 2.96
C ARG A 110 8.73 12.86 1.81
N GLU A 111 9.73 11.99 1.87
CA GLU A 111 10.68 11.77 0.76
C GLU A 111 9.94 11.26 -0.49
N LEU A 112 9.06 10.28 -0.35
CA LEU A 112 8.20 9.83 -1.46
C LEU A 112 7.36 10.98 -2.04
N GLY A 113 6.73 11.77 -1.19
CA GLY A 113 5.92 12.92 -1.61
C GLY A 113 6.71 13.94 -2.42
N ALA A 114 7.98 14.19 -2.02
CA ALA A 114 8.91 15.07 -2.74
C ALA A 114 9.28 14.51 -4.14
N MET A 115 9.36 13.19 -4.28
CA MET A 115 9.62 12.52 -5.57
C MET A 115 8.40 12.49 -6.51
N GLY A 116 7.21 12.86 -6.02
CA GLY A 116 5.99 12.88 -6.85
C GLY A 116 5.00 11.73 -6.58
N TYR A 117 5.23 10.93 -5.54
CA TYR A 117 4.26 9.95 -5.06
C TYR A 117 3.17 10.68 -4.25
N LYS A 118 2.15 11.17 -4.98
CA LYS A 118 1.08 11.99 -4.40
C LYS A 118 -0.01 11.18 -3.73
N PHE A 119 -0.11 9.90 -4.03
CA PHE A 119 -1.03 8.96 -3.38
C PHE A 119 -0.22 7.86 -2.68
N GLN A 120 -0.28 7.83 -1.36
CA GLN A 120 0.43 6.86 -0.53
C GLN A 120 -0.59 6.19 0.39
N PHE A 121 -0.53 4.88 0.49
CA PHE A 121 -1.49 4.12 1.27
C PHE A 121 -0.83 2.98 2.03
N ILE A 122 -1.43 2.61 3.16
CA ILE A 122 -1.07 1.43 3.93
C ILE A 122 -2.18 0.43 3.71
N THR A 123 -1.94 -0.55 2.85
CA THR A 123 -2.91 -1.59 2.52
C THR A 123 -3.36 -2.31 3.79
N LEU A 124 -4.68 -2.44 3.98
CA LEU A 124 -5.27 -3.18 5.10
C LEU A 124 -4.98 -2.64 6.51
N ALA A 125 -4.51 -1.39 6.65
CA ALA A 125 -4.17 -0.83 7.96
C ALA A 125 -5.34 -0.91 8.96
N GLY A 126 -6.56 -0.61 8.51
CA GLY A 126 -7.76 -0.70 9.33
C GLY A 126 -8.06 -2.14 9.78
N ILE A 127 -7.93 -3.10 8.87
CA ILE A 127 -8.12 -4.53 9.18
C ILE A 127 -7.08 -5.01 10.19
N HIS A 128 -5.80 -4.67 10.01
CA HIS A 128 -4.74 -5.04 10.95
C HIS A 128 -4.97 -4.45 12.35
N SER A 129 -5.39 -3.19 12.42
CA SER A 129 -5.73 -2.53 13.69
C SER A 129 -6.91 -3.23 14.38
N MET A 130 -7.97 -3.55 13.63
CA MET A 130 -9.14 -4.25 14.15
C MET A 130 -8.81 -5.66 14.63
N TRP A 131 -8.06 -6.44 13.84
CA TRP A 131 -7.69 -7.82 14.22
C TRP A 131 -6.81 -7.85 15.46
N HIS A 132 -5.79 -6.99 15.52
CA HIS A 132 -4.92 -6.94 16.69
C HIS A 132 -5.68 -6.45 17.93
N GLY A 133 -6.52 -5.42 17.79
CA GLY A 133 -7.36 -4.91 18.88
C GLY A 133 -8.32 -5.99 19.41
N MET A 134 -8.99 -6.72 18.50
CA MET A 134 -9.88 -7.81 18.89
C MET A 134 -9.12 -8.99 19.52
N PHE A 135 -7.94 -9.32 19.00
CA PHE A 135 -7.09 -10.35 19.61
C PHE A 135 -6.69 -9.98 21.05
N ASP A 136 -6.26 -8.74 21.27
CA ASP A 136 -5.85 -8.27 22.60
C ASP A 136 -7.03 -8.25 23.56
N LEU A 137 -8.17 -7.74 23.13
CA LEU A 137 -9.40 -7.74 23.92
C LEU A 137 -9.81 -9.17 24.29
N THR A 138 -9.87 -10.10 23.34
CA THR A 138 -10.30 -11.48 23.57
C THR A 138 -9.36 -12.20 24.56
N LYS A 139 -8.05 -12.03 24.37
CA LYS A 139 -7.04 -12.62 25.26
C LYS A 139 -7.22 -12.14 26.71
N LYS A 140 -7.49 -10.85 26.91
CA LYS A 140 -7.74 -10.29 28.24
C LYS A 140 -9.08 -10.71 28.78
N TYR A 141 -10.12 -10.72 27.92
CA TYR A 141 -11.50 -11.05 28.35
C TYR A 141 -11.64 -12.48 28.89
N VAL A 142 -10.93 -13.44 28.30
CA VAL A 142 -10.90 -14.84 28.80
C VAL A 142 -10.43 -14.90 30.26
N LYS A 143 -9.54 -14.01 30.66
CA LYS A 143 -8.96 -13.97 32.00
C LYS A 143 -9.77 -13.07 32.96
N ASP A 144 -10.10 -11.86 32.51
CA ASP A 144 -10.54 -10.76 33.38
C ASP A 144 -12.02 -10.36 33.12
N GLY A 145 -12.72 -11.02 32.18
CA GLY A 145 -14.13 -10.79 31.87
C GLY A 145 -14.41 -9.33 31.46
N MET A 146 -15.52 -8.78 31.95
CA MET A 146 -15.95 -7.42 31.66
C MET A 146 -14.95 -6.33 32.02
N THR A 147 -14.05 -6.56 32.97
CA THR A 147 -13.00 -5.60 33.31
C THR A 147 -12.13 -5.29 32.11
N ALA A 148 -11.80 -6.28 31.29
CA ALA A 148 -11.01 -6.09 30.08
C ALA A 148 -11.76 -5.23 29.04
N TYR A 149 -13.06 -5.38 28.91
CA TYR A 149 -13.88 -4.55 28.03
C TYR A 149 -14.01 -3.11 28.54
N VAL A 150 -14.19 -2.94 29.83
CA VAL A 150 -14.28 -1.62 30.48
C VAL A 150 -12.97 -0.82 30.28
N GLU A 151 -11.80 -1.48 30.30
CA GLU A 151 -10.53 -0.82 29.96
C GLU A 151 -10.52 -0.23 28.55
N LEU A 152 -11.11 -0.91 27.57
CA LEU A 152 -11.28 -0.39 26.22
C LEU A 152 -12.23 0.81 26.22
N GLN A 153 -13.38 0.68 26.86
CA GLN A 153 -14.41 1.71 26.94
C GLN A 153 -13.90 2.99 27.60
N GLU A 154 -13.13 2.89 28.67
CA GLU A 154 -12.52 4.03 29.35
C GLU A 154 -11.52 4.77 28.44
N LYS A 155 -10.78 4.05 27.60
CA LYS A 155 -9.89 4.68 26.58
C LYS A 155 -10.71 5.44 25.53
N GLU A 156 -11.80 4.87 25.06
CA GLU A 156 -12.71 5.54 24.12
C GLU A 156 -13.26 6.86 24.70
N PHE A 157 -13.69 6.83 25.96
CA PHE A 157 -14.18 8.04 26.64
C PHE A 157 -13.07 9.09 26.85
N ALA A 158 -11.87 8.65 27.25
CA ALA A 158 -10.72 9.54 27.42
C ALA A 158 -10.24 10.20 26.13
N ASP A 159 -10.54 9.62 24.98
CA ASP A 159 -10.16 10.14 23.67
C ASP A 159 -11.27 10.97 23.01
N HIS A 160 -12.43 11.12 23.66
CA HIS A 160 -13.54 11.89 23.12
C HIS A 160 -13.17 13.34 22.78
N ASP A 161 -12.49 14.03 23.72
CA ASP A 161 -12.03 15.40 23.52
C ASP A 161 -10.91 15.55 22.47
N LYS A 162 -10.29 14.41 22.08
CA LYS A 162 -9.29 14.35 21.00
C LYS A 162 -9.91 14.07 19.63
N GLY A 163 -11.25 13.99 19.55
CA GLY A 163 -11.97 13.77 18.32
C GLY A 163 -12.45 12.33 18.08
N TYR A 164 -12.31 11.43 19.05
CA TYR A 164 -12.89 10.10 18.97
C TYR A 164 -14.37 10.13 19.34
N THR A 165 -15.25 9.86 18.39
CA THR A 165 -16.71 9.97 18.57
C THR A 165 -17.45 8.63 18.54
N PHE A 166 -16.73 7.53 18.25
CA PHE A 166 -17.32 6.21 17.99
C PHE A 166 -17.98 5.56 19.23
N SER A 167 -17.79 6.10 20.44
CA SER A 167 -18.58 5.74 21.62
C SER A 167 -20.09 5.95 21.40
N ALA A 168 -20.49 6.85 20.49
CA ALA A 168 -21.85 7.03 20.01
C ALA A 168 -22.07 6.29 18.67
N HIS A 169 -21.81 4.98 18.63
CA HIS A 169 -21.72 4.18 17.42
C HIS A 169 -22.97 4.23 16.51
N GLN A 170 -24.18 4.37 17.08
CA GLN A 170 -25.39 4.49 16.26
C GLN A 170 -25.36 5.75 15.41
N LYS A 171 -24.88 6.87 15.96
CA LYS A 171 -24.72 8.12 15.22
C LYS A 171 -23.68 7.97 14.11
N GLU A 172 -22.54 7.35 14.41
CA GLU A 172 -21.41 7.20 13.48
C GLU A 172 -21.68 6.22 12.34
N VAL A 173 -22.56 5.23 12.53
CA VAL A 173 -22.99 4.32 11.44
C VAL A 173 -24.12 4.87 10.59
N GLY A 174 -24.49 6.13 10.75
CA GLY A 174 -25.35 6.84 9.83
C GLY A 174 -26.85 6.71 10.08
N THR A 175 -27.30 6.44 11.33
CA THR A 175 -28.75 6.44 11.63
C THR A 175 -29.41 7.75 11.24
N GLY A 176 -28.79 8.89 11.52
CA GLY A 176 -29.30 10.20 11.10
C GLY A 176 -29.36 10.43 9.58
N TYR A 177 -28.56 9.72 8.80
CA TYR A 177 -28.62 9.75 7.34
C TYR A 177 -29.91 9.12 6.82
N PHE A 178 -30.29 7.97 7.36
CA PHE A 178 -31.54 7.30 6.96
C PHE A 178 -32.76 8.12 7.36
N ASP A 179 -32.73 8.78 8.50
CA ASP A 179 -33.80 9.69 8.90
C ASP A 179 -33.91 10.88 7.93
N ALA A 180 -32.78 11.45 7.50
CA ALA A 180 -32.75 12.54 6.53
C ALA A 180 -33.24 12.12 5.12
N VAL A 181 -33.01 10.88 4.72
CA VAL A 181 -33.47 10.36 3.41
C VAL A 181 -34.98 10.06 3.41
N ASN A 182 -35.54 9.69 4.58
CA ASN A 182 -36.95 9.32 4.71
C ASN A 182 -37.88 10.52 4.99
N ASN A 183 -37.35 11.70 5.24
CA ASN A 183 -38.09 12.98 5.41
C ASN A 183 -38.02 13.82 4.13
#